data_562533083bc5e6058a31aebcaf2d2dae
#
_entry.id   562533083bc5e6058a31aebcaf2d2dae
#
_cell.length_a   1.000
_cell.length_b   1.000
_cell.length_c   1.000
_cell.angle_alpha   90.00
_cell.angle_beta   90.00
_cell.angle_gamma   90.00
#
_symmetry.space_group_name_H-M   'P 1'
#
loop_
_entity.id
_entity.type
_entity.pdbx_description
1 polymer ?
#
loop_
_entity_poly.entity_id
_entity_poly.type
_entity_poly.pdbx_seq_one_letter_code
_entity_poly.pdbx_strand_id
1 'polypeptide(L)'
;MDYRLKMNRFKSVVTRKSDGEEVYEEIKQHLTNDDVIIIDFSDIDTMTTYFAKQVFGKLYVELGAELFSNKIKFDKSQMSDDVELVLKIGIAGALSAL
;
A
#
# COMPACT_ATOMS: atom_id res chain seq x y z
N MET A 1 6.65 16.06 -6.50
CA MET A 1 7.85 15.51 -5.83
C MET A 1 7.58 14.07 -5.45
N ASP A 2 8.61 13.21 -5.45
CA ASP A 2 8.44 11.81 -5.08
C ASP A 2 8.73 11.61 -3.60
N TYR A 3 7.91 10.80 -2.95
CA TYR A 3 8.11 10.41 -1.56
C TYR A 3 8.20 8.88 -1.48
N ARG A 4 9.32 8.37 -0.93
CA ARG A 4 9.52 6.93 -0.75
C ARG A 4 9.09 6.51 0.66
N LEU A 5 8.04 5.71 0.73
CA LEU A 5 7.55 5.16 1.98
C LEU A 5 8.12 3.75 2.16
N LYS A 6 8.98 3.59 3.16
CA LYS A 6 9.62 2.30 3.45
C LYS A 6 8.80 1.52 4.45
N MET A 7 8.34 0.34 4.05
CA MET A 7 7.56 -0.54 4.90
C MET A 7 8.41 -1.29 5.93
N ASN A 8 9.73 -1.33 5.73
CA ASN A 8 10.63 -2.10 6.60
C ASN A 8 10.83 -1.52 8.01
N ARG A 9 10.24 -0.37 8.31
CA ARG A 9 10.16 0.15 9.68
C ARG A 9 9.19 -0.67 10.55
N PHE A 10 8.34 -1.46 9.93
CA PHE A 10 7.50 -2.44 10.59
C PHE A 10 8.24 -3.79 10.62
N LYS A 11 7.61 -4.83 11.18
CA LYS A 11 8.18 -6.18 11.16
C LYS A 11 8.12 -6.75 9.74
N SER A 12 8.97 -7.73 9.46
CA SER A 12 9.01 -8.39 8.15
C SER A 12 7.68 -9.03 7.75
N VAL A 13 6.83 -9.32 8.72
CA VAL A 13 5.44 -9.76 8.48
C VAL A 13 4.51 -8.66 8.99
N VAL A 14 3.82 -7.98 8.07
CA VAL A 14 3.01 -6.80 8.39
C VAL A 14 1.57 -7.24 8.58
N THR A 15 1.10 -7.19 9.84
CA THR A 15 -0.23 -7.71 10.22
C THR A 15 -1.08 -6.73 11.02
N ARG A 16 -0.48 -5.74 11.67
CA ARG A 16 -1.15 -4.94 12.68
C ARG A 16 -2.05 -3.88 12.07
N LYS A 17 -3.28 -3.79 12.59
CA LYS A 17 -4.24 -2.77 12.17
C LYS A 17 -3.70 -1.36 12.40
N SER A 18 -3.04 -1.11 13.53
CA SER A 18 -2.48 0.21 13.84
C SER A 18 -1.40 0.62 12.85
N ASP A 19 -0.59 -0.33 12.36
CA ASP A 19 0.41 -0.04 11.34
C ASP A 19 -0.26 0.32 10.02
N GLY A 20 -1.36 -0.35 9.67
CA GLY A 20 -2.14 -0.02 8.49
C GLY A 20 -2.74 1.37 8.54
N GLU A 21 -3.28 1.75 9.69
CA GLU A 21 -3.81 3.11 9.89
C GLU A 21 -2.72 4.16 9.73
N GLU A 22 -1.54 3.90 10.27
CA GLU A 22 -0.39 4.80 10.17
C GLU A 22 0.04 4.99 8.72
N VAL A 23 0.18 3.89 7.97
CA VAL A 23 0.55 3.94 6.55
C VAL A 23 -0.50 4.69 5.73
N TYR A 24 -1.77 4.39 5.95
CA TYR A 24 -2.87 5.04 5.25
C TYR A 24 -2.83 6.57 5.46
N GLU A 25 -2.69 7.01 6.70
CA GLU A 25 -2.65 8.44 7.01
C GLU A 25 -1.42 9.12 6.40
N GLU A 26 -0.27 8.46 6.44
CA GLU A 26 0.94 8.99 5.85
C GLU A 26 0.78 9.18 4.33
N ILE A 27 0.20 8.20 3.65
CA ILE A 27 -0.06 8.31 2.22
C ILE A 27 -1.03 9.45 1.93
N LYS A 28 -2.12 9.57 2.69
CA LYS A 28 -3.09 10.65 2.50
C LYS A 28 -2.46 12.02 2.68
N GLN A 29 -1.59 12.18 3.66
CA GLN A 29 -0.90 13.43 3.91
C GLN A 29 -0.03 13.83 2.72
N HIS A 30 0.73 12.89 2.16
CA HIS A 30 1.58 13.18 1.01
C HIS A 30 0.78 13.41 -0.27
N LEU A 31 -0.35 12.75 -0.43
CA LEU A 31 -1.26 13.03 -1.54
C LEU A 31 -1.78 14.46 -1.50
N THR A 32 -2.04 14.99 -0.30
CA THR A 32 -2.46 16.37 -0.12
C THR A 32 -1.39 17.35 -0.62
N ASN A 33 -0.12 16.98 -0.53
CA ASN A 33 1.00 17.77 -1.04
C ASN A 33 1.27 17.53 -2.53
N ASP A 34 0.41 16.77 -3.20
CA ASP A 34 0.55 16.40 -4.62
C ASP A 34 1.83 15.59 -4.92
N ASP A 35 2.32 14.84 -3.93
CA ASP A 35 3.47 13.96 -4.10
C ASP A 35 3.08 12.67 -4.84
N VAL A 36 4.05 12.10 -5.56
CA VAL A 36 3.96 10.71 -6.02
C VAL A 36 4.59 9.84 -4.93
N ILE A 37 3.86 8.84 -4.49
CA ILE A 37 4.30 8.00 -3.37
C ILE A 37 4.81 6.67 -3.92
N ILE A 38 6.05 6.35 -3.57
CA ILE A 38 6.69 5.09 -3.96
C ILE A 38 6.70 4.19 -2.73
N ILE A 39 5.98 3.08 -2.79
CA ILE A 39 5.90 2.13 -1.69
C ILE A 39 7.03 1.11 -1.83
N ASP A 40 7.88 1.05 -0.81
CA ASP A 40 9.08 0.21 -0.80
C ASP A 40 8.86 -0.94 0.19
N PHE A 41 8.80 -2.17 -0.34
CA PHE A 41 8.60 -3.39 0.44
C PHE A 41 9.92 -4.16 0.68
N SER A 42 11.07 -3.49 0.58
CA SER A 42 12.35 -4.12 0.91
C SER A 42 12.29 -4.72 2.32
N ASP A 43 12.80 -5.94 2.47
CA ASP A 43 12.85 -6.67 3.75
C ASP A 43 11.48 -7.08 4.31
N ILE A 44 10.42 -6.95 3.54
CA ILE A 44 9.10 -7.43 3.91
C ILE A 44 8.88 -8.80 3.28
N ASP A 45 8.69 -9.84 4.10
CA ASP A 45 8.44 -11.21 3.63
C ASP A 45 7.00 -11.38 3.15
N THR A 46 6.05 -10.87 3.93
CA THR A 46 4.64 -10.96 3.61
C THR A 46 3.84 -9.93 4.42
N MET A 47 2.56 -9.79 4.08
CA MET A 47 1.60 -9.02 4.86
C MET A 47 0.25 -9.72 4.79
N THR A 48 -0.67 -9.38 5.70
CA THR A 48 -2.00 -9.97 5.65
C THR A 48 -2.83 -9.37 4.53
N THR A 49 -3.75 -10.14 4.00
CA THR A 49 -4.74 -9.64 3.05
C THR A 49 -5.56 -8.50 3.66
N TYR A 50 -5.86 -8.61 4.96
CA TYR A 50 -6.56 -7.56 5.69
C TYR A 50 -5.80 -6.24 5.64
N PHE A 51 -4.47 -6.28 5.89
CA PHE A 51 -3.63 -5.08 5.82
C PHE A 51 -3.66 -4.46 4.43
N ALA A 52 -3.47 -5.28 3.39
CA ALA A 52 -3.48 -4.80 2.01
C ALA A 52 -4.83 -4.19 1.63
N LYS A 53 -5.93 -4.80 2.06
CA LYS A 53 -7.28 -4.30 1.82
C LYS A 53 -7.53 -2.99 2.57
N GLN A 54 -7.12 -2.92 3.83
CA GLN A 54 -7.31 -1.77 4.70
C GLN A 54 -6.59 -0.52 4.18
N VAL A 55 -5.41 -0.68 3.60
CA VAL A 55 -4.58 0.42 3.16
C VAL A 55 -4.75 0.63 1.65
N PHE A 56 -4.24 -0.30 0.86
CA PHE A 56 -4.13 -0.11 -0.59
C PHE A 56 -5.46 -0.33 -1.30
N GLY A 57 -6.25 -1.27 -0.84
CA GLY A 57 -7.60 -1.48 -1.38
C GLY A 57 -8.50 -0.28 -1.13
N LYS A 58 -8.46 0.24 0.09
CA LYS A 58 -9.24 1.43 0.46
C LYS A 58 -8.84 2.65 -0.37
N LEU A 59 -7.52 2.86 -0.53
CA LEU A 59 -7.03 3.97 -1.35
C LEU A 59 -7.45 3.82 -2.82
N TYR A 60 -7.39 2.61 -3.36
CA TYR A 60 -7.81 2.36 -4.74
C TYR A 60 -9.28 2.72 -4.95
N VAL A 61 -10.15 2.33 -4.02
CA VAL A 61 -11.57 2.66 -4.09
C VAL A 61 -11.80 4.17 -3.97
N GLU A 62 -11.11 4.83 -3.06
CA GLU A 62 -11.28 6.27 -2.83
C GLU A 62 -10.77 7.12 -3.99
N LEU A 63 -9.62 6.77 -4.56
CA LEU A 63 -8.97 7.56 -5.61
C LEU A 63 -9.47 7.20 -7.01
N GLY A 64 -9.86 5.95 -7.22
CA GLY A 64 -10.13 5.42 -8.55
C GLY A 64 -8.86 4.92 -9.22
N ALA A 65 -9.02 4.07 -10.23
CA ALA A 65 -7.90 3.37 -10.86
C ALA A 65 -6.87 4.32 -11.47
N GLU A 66 -7.32 5.36 -12.15
CA GLU A 66 -6.41 6.27 -12.85
C GLU A 66 -5.56 7.08 -11.88
N LEU A 67 -6.18 7.71 -10.89
CA LEU A 67 -5.45 8.53 -9.92
C LEU A 67 -4.54 7.66 -9.05
N PHE A 68 -5.03 6.50 -8.62
CA PHE A 68 -4.20 5.55 -7.86
C PHE A 68 -2.95 5.17 -8.65
N SER A 69 -3.10 4.81 -9.92
CA SER A 69 -1.96 4.41 -10.76
C SER A 69 -0.98 5.54 -10.99
N ASN A 70 -1.45 6.77 -11.05
CA ASN A 70 -0.59 7.93 -11.28
C ASN A 70 0.16 8.38 -10.03
N LYS A 71 -0.45 8.21 -8.86
CA LYS A 71 0.09 8.77 -7.61
C LYS A 71 0.71 7.75 -6.68
N ILE A 72 0.38 6.47 -6.80
CA ILE A 72 0.91 5.42 -5.93
C ILE A 72 1.63 4.39 -6.79
N LYS A 73 2.94 4.29 -6.58
CA LYS A 73 3.81 3.37 -7.30
C LYS A 73 4.37 2.34 -6.33
N PHE A 74 4.45 1.09 -6.75
CA PHE A 74 5.06 0.03 -5.97
C PHE A 74 6.44 -0.28 -6.54
N ASP A 75 7.48 -0.17 -5.70
CA ASP A 75 8.82 -0.56 -6.11
C ASP A 75 8.92 -2.08 -6.07
N LYS A 76 8.91 -2.69 -7.25
CA LYS A 76 8.90 -4.15 -7.37
C LYS A 76 10.29 -4.76 -7.32
N SER A 77 11.35 -3.96 -7.32
CA SER A 77 12.72 -4.47 -7.38
C SER A 77 13.08 -5.35 -6.18
N GLN A 78 12.48 -5.09 -5.01
CA GLN A 78 12.72 -5.84 -3.79
C GLN A 78 11.45 -6.51 -3.24
N MET A 79 10.37 -6.50 -4.01
CA MET A 79 9.09 -7.04 -3.57
C MET A 79 9.08 -8.56 -3.69
N SER A 80 8.67 -9.26 -2.62
CA SER A 80 8.49 -10.71 -2.67
C SER A 80 7.25 -11.08 -3.49
N ASP A 81 7.22 -12.32 -3.99
CA ASP A 81 6.05 -12.81 -4.73
C ASP A 81 4.81 -12.85 -3.85
N ASP A 82 4.97 -13.18 -2.56
CA ASP A 82 3.87 -13.20 -1.60
C ASP A 82 3.26 -11.80 -1.41
N VAL A 83 4.09 -10.78 -1.27
CA VAL A 83 3.62 -9.40 -1.12
C VAL A 83 2.86 -8.98 -2.38
N GLU A 84 3.37 -9.27 -3.55
CA GLU A 84 2.70 -8.93 -4.81
C GLU A 84 1.33 -9.60 -4.91
N LEU A 85 1.25 -10.88 -4.56
CA LEU A 85 -0.01 -11.62 -4.58
C LEU A 85 -1.02 -11.04 -3.59
N VAL A 86 -0.58 -10.76 -2.37
CA VAL A 86 -1.45 -10.21 -1.33
C VAL A 86 -1.96 -8.82 -1.71
N LEU A 87 -1.13 -7.99 -2.33
CA LEU A 87 -1.57 -6.69 -2.84
C LEU A 87 -2.71 -6.84 -3.84
N LYS A 88 -2.57 -7.75 -4.80
CA LYS A 88 -3.61 -7.99 -5.82
C LYS A 88 -4.91 -8.47 -5.17
N ILE A 89 -4.81 -9.41 -4.24
CA ILE A 89 -5.99 -9.95 -3.54
C ILE A 89 -6.67 -8.88 -2.70
N GLY A 90 -5.88 -8.08 -1.96
CA GLY A 90 -6.42 -7.03 -1.10
C GLY A 90 -7.14 -5.94 -1.88
N ILE A 91 -6.58 -5.50 -2.99
CA ILE A 91 -7.21 -4.48 -3.85
C ILE A 91 -8.48 -5.04 -4.50
N ALA A 92 -8.41 -6.25 -5.04
CA ALA A 92 -9.58 -6.90 -5.64
C ALA A 92 -10.70 -7.11 -4.62
N GLY A 93 -10.35 -7.51 -3.39
CA GLY A 93 -11.31 -7.69 -2.32
C GLY A 93 -12.02 -6.39 -1.92
N ALA A 94 -11.30 -5.27 -1.91
CA ALA A 94 -11.90 -3.98 -1.63
C ALA A 94 -12.90 -3.57 -2.72
N LEU A 95 -12.56 -3.81 -3.99
CA LEU A 95 -13.46 -3.53 -5.11
C LEU A 95 -14.71 -4.39 -5.05
N SER A 96 -14.59 -5.66 -4.64
CA SER A 96 -15.73 -6.57 -4.52
C SER A 96 -16.69 -6.17 -3.39
N ALA A 97 -16.26 -5.37 -2.45
CA ALA A 97 -17.08 -4.91 -1.32
C ALA A 97 -17.93 -3.68 -1.65
N LEU A 98 -17.78 -3.13 -2.84
CA LEU A 98 -18.55 -1.95 -3.27
C LEU A 98 -20.01 -2.30 -3.55
#